data_6adedc72870368c302abacb0b627e876
#
_entry.id   6adedc72870368c302abacb0b627e876
#
_cell.length_a   1.000
_cell.length_b   1.000
_cell.length_c   1.000
_cell.angle_alpha   90.00
_cell.angle_beta   90.00
_cell.angle_gamma   90.00
#
_symmetry.space_group_name_H-M   'P 1'
#
loop_
_entity.id
_entity.type
_entity.pdbx_description
1 polymer ?
#
loop_
_entity_poly.entity_id
_entity_poly.type
_entity_poly.pdbx_seq_one_letter_code
_entity_poly.pdbx_strand_id
1 'polypeptide(L)'
;MNWTIIIIEAIVLIGAFTAMILIPLVKNPVWWIADYPEDIQEEYFKTHERIPSKFFTPTVLLKKGMALLIALALLLVVVWLAGAYDFWSALDVGYGIWLLIDWYDCFFLDWVLFANMKSVRLPGTEHMDEAYHQKKYHFVQSCWGMLIGLIPCLIGAGIYTWLFC
;
A
#
# COMPACT_ATOMS: atom_id res chain seq x y z
N MET A 1 5.18 12.13 -22.92
CA MET A 1 4.25 11.52 -21.92
C MET A 1 2.85 11.39 -22.50
N ASN A 2 2.22 10.24 -22.33
CA ASN A 2 0.86 9.97 -22.82
C ASN A 2 -0.13 9.94 -21.65
N TRP A 3 -0.86 11.03 -21.45
CA TRP A 3 -1.81 11.19 -20.34
C TRP A 3 -2.95 10.16 -20.36
N THR A 4 -3.38 9.72 -21.55
CA THR A 4 -4.42 8.67 -21.66
C THR A 4 -3.93 7.35 -21.07
N ILE A 5 -2.69 6.98 -21.37
CA ILE A 5 -2.07 5.77 -20.81
C ILE A 5 -1.91 5.89 -19.30
N ILE A 6 -1.40 7.01 -18.80
CA ILE A 6 -1.23 7.27 -17.37
C ILE A 6 -2.56 7.12 -16.61
N ILE A 7 -3.65 7.66 -17.15
CA ILE A 7 -4.98 7.53 -16.52
C ILE A 7 -5.45 6.07 -16.51
N ILE A 8 -5.27 5.34 -17.62
CA ILE A 8 -5.65 3.93 -17.69
C ILE A 8 -4.83 3.10 -16.68
N GLU A 9 -3.52 3.32 -16.61
CA GLU A 9 -2.63 2.66 -15.66
C GLU A 9 -3.04 2.95 -14.22
N ALA A 10 -3.34 4.20 -13.89
CA ALA A 10 -3.80 4.58 -12.56
C ALA A 10 -5.09 3.84 -12.18
N ILE A 11 -6.08 3.76 -13.08
CA ILE A 11 -7.33 3.04 -12.84
C ILE A 11 -7.08 1.54 -12.64
N VAL A 12 -6.27 0.93 -13.50
CA VAL A 12 -5.93 -0.50 -13.41
C VAL A 12 -5.19 -0.81 -12.11
N LEU A 13 -4.20 0.01 -11.75
CA LEU A 13 -3.41 -0.16 -10.54
C LEU A 13 -4.23 0.05 -9.26
N ILE A 14 -5.12 1.04 -9.23
CA ILE A 14 -6.08 1.25 -8.12
C ILE A 14 -6.99 0.01 -7.98
N GLY A 15 -7.52 -0.51 -9.08
CA GLY A 15 -8.36 -1.72 -9.05
C GLY A 15 -7.60 -2.95 -8.56
N ALA A 16 -6.38 -3.15 -9.04
CA ALA A 16 -5.51 -4.25 -8.62
C ALA A 16 -5.12 -4.12 -7.14
N PHE A 17 -4.74 -2.93 -6.69
CA PHE A 17 -4.42 -2.62 -5.30
C PHE A 17 -5.62 -2.88 -4.38
N THR A 18 -6.81 -2.39 -4.76
CA THR A 18 -8.05 -2.63 -4.02
C THR A 18 -8.32 -4.14 -3.85
N ALA A 19 -8.20 -4.91 -4.93
CA ALA A 19 -8.40 -6.36 -4.88
C ALA A 19 -7.35 -7.05 -4.00
N MET A 20 -6.09 -6.62 -4.10
CA MET A 20 -4.97 -7.15 -3.30
C MET A 20 -5.17 -6.94 -1.80
N ILE A 21 -5.73 -5.80 -1.39
CA ILE A 21 -6.00 -5.49 0.02
C ILE A 21 -7.32 -6.11 0.48
N LEU A 22 -8.44 -5.84 -0.21
CA LEU A 22 -9.76 -6.23 0.29
C LEU A 22 -10.01 -7.73 0.27
N ILE A 23 -9.54 -8.46 -0.75
CA ILE A 23 -9.82 -9.89 -0.85
C ILE A 23 -9.25 -10.67 0.34
N PRO A 24 -7.95 -10.54 0.72
CA PRO A 24 -7.44 -11.23 1.91
C PRO A 24 -7.97 -10.62 3.21
N LEU A 25 -8.17 -9.31 3.29
CA LEU A 25 -8.69 -8.63 4.48
C LEU A 25 -10.09 -9.14 4.85
N VAL A 26 -10.99 -9.27 3.87
CA VAL A 26 -12.35 -9.81 4.10
C VAL A 26 -12.33 -11.30 4.41
N LYS A 27 -11.41 -12.07 3.81
CA LYS A 27 -11.28 -13.52 4.06
C LYS A 27 -10.73 -13.84 5.44
N ASN A 28 -9.72 -13.09 5.88
CA ASN A 28 -9.09 -13.28 7.19
C ASN A 28 -8.43 -11.97 7.65
N PRO A 29 -9.16 -11.11 8.39
CA PRO A 29 -8.65 -9.82 8.85
C PRO A 29 -7.44 -9.95 9.78
N VAL A 30 -7.26 -11.10 10.45
CA VAL A 30 -6.12 -11.33 11.36
C VAL A 30 -4.77 -11.29 10.63
N TRP A 31 -4.71 -11.58 9.34
CA TRP A 31 -3.46 -11.48 8.58
C TRP A 31 -2.92 -10.06 8.49
N TRP A 32 -3.78 -9.07 8.66
CA TRP A 32 -3.47 -7.64 8.57
C TRP A 32 -3.46 -6.96 9.94
N ILE A 33 -3.46 -7.73 11.04
CA ILE A 33 -3.58 -7.19 12.40
C ILE A 33 -2.53 -6.12 12.72
N ALA A 34 -1.34 -6.21 12.13
CA ALA A 34 -0.28 -5.23 12.35
C ALA A 34 -0.60 -3.83 11.79
N ASP A 35 -1.55 -3.75 10.85
CA ASP A 35 -1.97 -2.50 10.21
C ASP A 35 -3.20 -1.87 10.88
N TYR A 36 -3.76 -2.54 11.90
CA TYR A 36 -4.86 -2.00 12.70
C TYR A 36 -4.38 -1.01 13.76
N PRO A 37 -5.22 -0.05 14.20
CA PRO A 37 -4.94 0.80 15.35
C PRO A 37 -4.55 -0.01 16.59
N GLU A 38 -3.64 0.53 17.41
CA GLU A 38 -3.05 -0.18 18.55
C GLU A 38 -4.09 -0.64 19.58
N ASP A 39 -5.12 0.16 19.86
CA ASP A 39 -6.20 -0.18 20.77
C ASP A 39 -7.01 -1.40 20.32
N ILE A 40 -7.23 -1.55 19.01
CA ILE A 40 -7.88 -2.74 18.43
C ILE A 40 -6.96 -3.95 18.56
N GLN A 41 -5.67 -3.79 18.29
CA GLN A 41 -4.70 -4.86 18.46
C GLN A 41 -4.62 -5.31 19.92
N GLU A 42 -4.55 -4.38 20.86
CA GLU A 42 -4.50 -4.68 22.29
C GLU A 42 -5.73 -5.44 22.76
N GLU A 43 -6.94 -5.03 22.34
CA GLU A 43 -8.18 -5.73 22.68
C GLU A 43 -8.19 -7.17 22.14
N TYR A 44 -7.81 -7.35 20.86
CA TYR A 44 -7.71 -8.69 20.26
C TYR A 44 -6.74 -9.60 21.02
N PHE A 45 -5.56 -9.08 21.41
CA PHE A 45 -4.55 -9.86 22.12
C PHE A 45 -4.81 -10.10 23.61
N LYS A 46 -5.90 -9.59 24.18
CA LYS A 46 -6.36 -10.01 25.53
C LYS A 46 -6.82 -11.47 25.55
N THR A 47 -7.34 -11.94 24.44
CA THR A 47 -7.90 -13.30 24.30
C THR A 47 -7.12 -14.20 23.33
N HIS A 48 -6.17 -13.62 22.59
CA HIS A 48 -5.35 -14.34 21.61
C HIS A 48 -3.86 -14.14 21.86
N GLU A 49 -3.07 -15.17 21.62
CA GLU A 49 -1.60 -15.07 21.79
C GLU A 49 -0.98 -14.15 20.73
N ARG A 50 -0.05 -13.30 21.17
CA ARG A 50 0.77 -12.50 20.26
C ARG A 50 1.79 -13.42 19.59
N ILE A 51 1.65 -13.62 18.29
CA ILE A 51 2.68 -14.32 17.51
C ILE A 51 3.85 -13.35 17.30
N PRO A 52 5.04 -13.64 17.83
CA PRO A 52 6.18 -12.74 17.66
C PRO A 52 6.51 -12.62 16.17
N SER A 53 6.44 -11.40 15.64
CA SER A 53 6.79 -11.13 14.26
C SER A 53 8.29 -11.33 14.04
N LYS A 54 8.66 -12.37 13.31
CA LYS A 54 10.05 -12.65 12.95
C LYS A 54 10.46 -11.76 11.75
N PHE A 55 10.67 -10.46 11.99
CA PHE A 55 10.97 -9.49 10.93
C PHE A 55 12.28 -9.76 10.16
N PHE A 56 13.24 -10.46 10.72
CA PHE A 56 14.59 -10.65 10.19
C PHE A 56 15.00 -12.11 9.96
N THR A 57 14.06 -12.98 9.57
CA THR A 57 14.47 -14.29 9.09
C THR A 57 14.90 -14.22 7.62
N PRO A 58 15.89 -15.06 7.19
CA PRO A 58 16.31 -15.09 5.78
C PRO A 58 15.15 -15.26 4.80
N THR A 59 14.14 -16.06 5.16
CA THR A 59 12.95 -16.27 4.34
C THR A 59 12.08 -15.02 4.20
N VAL A 60 11.93 -14.24 5.28
CA VAL A 60 11.18 -12.99 5.26
C VAL A 60 11.92 -11.92 4.46
N LEU A 61 13.23 -11.82 4.63
CA LEU A 61 14.08 -10.91 3.87
C LEU A 61 14.03 -11.24 2.36
N LEU A 62 14.10 -12.52 2.02
CA LEU A 62 13.97 -12.95 0.62
C LEU A 62 12.61 -12.59 0.03
N LYS A 63 11.51 -12.85 0.74
CA LYS A 63 10.15 -12.49 0.29
C LYS A 63 10.00 -10.97 0.09
N LYS A 64 10.48 -10.17 1.04
CA LYS A 64 10.46 -8.70 0.94
C LYS A 64 11.32 -8.19 -0.22
N GLY A 65 12.50 -8.77 -0.41
CA GLY A 65 13.37 -8.45 -1.54
C GLY A 65 12.72 -8.78 -2.89
N MET A 66 12.11 -9.95 -3.01
CA MET A 66 11.37 -10.32 -4.23
C MET A 66 10.17 -9.38 -4.49
N ALA A 67 9.40 -9.04 -3.45
CA ALA A 67 8.29 -8.11 -3.59
C ALA A 67 8.76 -6.72 -4.06
N LEU A 68 9.88 -6.23 -3.51
CA LEU A 68 10.50 -4.98 -3.94
C LEU A 68 10.95 -5.03 -5.40
N LEU A 69 11.58 -6.12 -5.85
CA LEU A 69 12.00 -6.29 -7.23
C LEU A 69 10.81 -6.33 -8.20
N ILE A 70 9.73 -7.01 -7.82
CA ILE A 70 8.49 -7.05 -8.62
C ILE A 70 7.87 -5.64 -8.70
N ALA A 71 7.79 -4.92 -7.58
CA ALA A 71 7.27 -3.56 -7.55
C ALA A 71 8.11 -2.61 -8.41
N LEU A 72 9.44 -2.73 -8.36
CA LEU A 72 10.35 -1.94 -9.18
C LEU A 72 10.19 -2.27 -10.68
N ALA A 73 10.10 -3.56 -11.04
CA ALA A 73 9.85 -3.96 -12.43
C ALA A 73 8.51 -3.42 -12.95
N LEU A 74 7.46 -3.47 -12.13
CA LEU A 74 6.16 -2.90 -12.46
C LEU A 74 6.24 -1.39 -12.67
N LEU A 75 6.94 -0.69 -11.79
CA LEU A 75 7.18 0.75 -11.89
C LEU A 75 7.88 1.11 -13.21
N LEU A 76 8.91 0.35 -13.61
CA LEU A 76 9.62 0.58 -14.87
C LEU A 76 8.70 0.38 -16.08
N VAL A 77 7.83 -0.63 -16.05
CA VAL A 77 6.84 -0.87 -17.12
C VAL A 77 5.86 0.29 -17.21
N VAL A 78 5.32 0.75 -16.10
CA VAL A 78 4.39 1.88 -16.03
C VAL A 78 5.04 3.15 -16.60
N VAL A 79 6.23 3.49 -16.15
CA VAL A 79 6.96 4.67 -16.63
C VAL A 79 7.29 4.58 -18.12
N TRP A 80 7.62 3.38 -18.61
CA TRP A 80 7.90 3.14 -20.02
C TRP A 80 6.65 3.28 -20.90
N LEU A 81 5.53 2.69 -20.51
CA LEU A 81 4.25 2.77 -21.23
C LEU A 81 3.71 4.20 -21.25
N ALA A 82 3.89 4.95 -20.16
CA ALA A 82 3.55 6.37 -20.06
C ALA A 82 4.38 7.26 -21.02
N GLY A 83 5.45 6.74 -21.58
CA GLY A 83 6.35 7.47 -22.50
C GLY A 83 7.14 8.56 -21.80
N ALA A 84 7.70 8.26 -20.62
CA ALA A 84 8.67 9.12 -19.96
C ALA A 84 9.94 9.23 -20.85
N TYR A 85 10.61 10.37 -20.82
CA TYR A 85 11.72 10.67 -21.72
C TYR A 85 12.97 11.15 -20.98
N ASP A 86 12.89 11.37 -19.67
CA ASP A 86 14.00 11.74 -18.80
C ASP A 86 13.70 11.34 -17.34
N PHE A 87 14.66 11.61 -16.44
CA PHE A 87 14.56 11.30 -15.03
C PHE A 87 13.32 11.95 -14.37
N TRP A 88 13.08 13.21 -14.67
CA TRP A 88 12.01 13.96 -14.00
C TRP A 88 10.63 13.49 -14.46
N SER A 89 10.44 13.26 -15.75
CA SER A 89 9.18 12.71 -16.27
C SER A 89 8.93 11.27 -15.77
N ALA A 90 9.98 10.47 -15.60
CA ALA A 90 9.87 9.13 -15.00
C ALA A 90 9.48 9.20 -13.53
N LEU A 91 10.08 10.12 -12.78
CA LEU A 91 9.75 10.35 -11.38
C LEU A 91 8.32 10.88 -11.22
N ASP A 92 7.92 11.85 -12.03
CA ASP A 92 6.58 12.45 -11.98
C ASP A 92 5.48 11.40 -12.22
N VAL A 93 5.67 10.52 -13.21
CA VAL A 93 4.71 9.43 -13.48
C VAL A 93 4.71 8.43 -12.34
N GLY A 94 5.87 7.90 -11.96
CA GLY A 94 5.97 6.85 -10.96
C GLY A 94 5.50 7.30 -9.58
N TYR A 95 5.99 8.45 -9.14
CA TYR A 95 5.62 8.99 -7.83
C TYR A 95 4.21 9.58 -7.82
N GLY A 96 3.76 10.17 -8.92
CA GLY A 96 2.39 10.65 -9.06
C GLY A 96 1.35 9.52 -8.93
N ILE A 97 1.57 8.37 -9.56
CA ILE A 97 0.73 7.17 -9.42
C ILE A 97 0.82 6.61 -8.00
N TRP A 98 2.02 6.56 -7.41
CA TRP A 98 2.19 6.15 -6.01
C TRP A 98 1.35 7.00 -5.07
N LEU A 99 1.46 8.33 -5.14
CA LEU A 99 0.69 9.27 -4.33
C LEU A 99 -0.82 9.09 -4.53
N LEU A 100 -1.24 8.88 -5.76
CA LEU A 100 -2.66 8.68 -6.06
C LEU A 100 -3.20 7.41 -5.39
N ILE A 101 -2.45 6.31 -5.41
CA ILE A 101 -2.82 5.04 -4.76
C ILE A 101 -2.80 5.19 -3.24
N ASP A 102 -1.77 5.81 -2.67
CA ASP A 102 -1.61 6.02 -1.22
C ASP A 102 -2.76 6.88 -0.65
N TRP A 103 -3.13 7.98 -1.32
CA TRP A 103 -4.25 8.79 -0.89
C TRP A 103 -5.61 8.15 -1.16
N TYR A 104 -5.75 7.35 -2.23
CA TYR A 104 -6.94 6.55 -2.45
C TYR A 104 -7.12 5.51 -1.33
N ASP A 105 -6.04 4.86 -0.90
CA ASP A 105 -6.04 3.95 0.24
C ASP A 105 -6.57 4.64 1.50
N CYS A 106 -5.94 5.74 1.89
CA CYS A 106 -6.33 6.53 3.06
C CYS A 106 -7.79 6.98 3.02
N PHE A 107 -8.18 7.68 1.97
CA PHE A 107 -9.49 8.34 1.94
C PHE A 107 -10.64 7.40 1.60
N PHE A 108 -10.39 6.36 0.79
CA PHE A 108 -11.44 5.45 0.36
C PHE A 108 -11.37 4.09 1.05
N LEU A 109 -10.23 3.39 1.00
CA LEU A 109 -10.15 2.07 1.62
C LEU A 109 -10.21 2.15 3.14
N ASP A 110 -9.48 3.06 3.76
CA ASP A 110 -9.43 3.19 5.22
C ASP A 110 -10.63 3.94 5.79
N TRP A 111 -10.88 5.16 5.30
CA TRP A 111 -11.91 6.02 5.91
C TRP A 111 -13.34 5.62 5.54
N VAL A 112 -13.54 4.94 4.40
CA VAL A 112 -14.88 4.53 3.95
C VAL A 112 -15.07 3.03 4.12
N LEU A 113 -14.22 2.19 3.51
CA LEU A 113 -14.44 0.75 3.52
C LEU A 113 -14.07 0.13 4.86
N PHE A 114 -12.83 0.27 5.32
CA PHE A 114 -12.36 -0.32 6.57
C PHE A 114 -13.18 0.17 7.77
N ALA A 115 -13.42 1.47 7.87
CA ALA A 115 -14.18 2.05 8.97
C ALA A 115 -15.62 1.48 9.08
N ASN A 116 -16.28 1.17 7.95
CA ASN A 116 -17.69 0.80 7.93
C ASN A 116 -17.95 -0.70 7.68
N MET A 117 -17.00 -1.46 7.14
CA MET A 117 -17.21 -2.88 6.83
C MET A 117 -17.09 -3.77 8.07
N LYS A 118 -18.20 -4.41 8.47
CA LYS A 118 -18.21 -5.34 9.61
C LYS A 118 -17.35 -6.59 9.36
N SER A 119 -17.18 -6.99 8.10
CA SER A 119 -16.39 -8.17 7.72
C SER A 119 -14.90 -8.03 7.96
N VAL A 120 -14.40 -6.80 8.15
CA VAL A 120 -12.98 -6.55 8.47
C VAL A 120 -12.73 -6.39 9.97
N ARG A 121 -13.77 -6.50 10.81
CA ARG A 121 -13.61 -6.44 12.27
C ARG A 121 -12.88 -7.68 12.76
N LEU A 122 -11.91 -7.49 13.66
CA LEU A 122 -11.23 -8.60 14.32
C LEU A 122 -12.18 -9.28 15.32
N PRO A 123 -12.15 -10.61 15.47
CA PRO A 123 -12.99 -11.31 16.44
C PRO A 123 -12.81 -10.77 17.86
N GLY A 124 -13.92 -10.43 18.51
CA GLY A 124 -13.94 -9.87 19.87
C GLY A 124 -13.77 -8.36 19.95
N THR A 125 -13.57 -7.66 18.82
CA THR A 125 -13.43 -6.20 18.78
C THR A 125 -14.61 -5.51 18.09
N GLU A 126 -15.68 -6.23 17.80
CA GLU A 126 -16.84 -5.74 17.06
C GLU A 126 -17.55 -4.55 17.74
N HIS A 127 -17.37 -4.43 19.04
CA HIS A 127 -17.95 -3.36 19.86
C HIS A 127 -17.15 -2.04 19.81
N MET A 128 -15.94 -2.07 19.25
CA MET A 128 -15.00 -0.94 19.24
C MET A 128 -15.21 -0.03 18.02
N ASP A 129 -16.43 0.36 17.71
CA ASP A 129 -16.75 1.08 16.47
C ASP A 129 -15.96 2.37 16.29
N GLU A 130 -15.77 3.15 17.35
CA GLU A 130 -15.00 4.40 17.33
C GLU A 130 -13.51 4.17 16.98
N ALA A 131 -12.93 3.05 17.44
CA ALA A 131 -11.56 2.69 17.17
C ALA A 131 -11.32 2.39 15.68
N TYR A 132 -12.31 1.84 14.99
CA TYR A 132 -12.23 1.63 13.55
C TYR A 132 -12.41 2.91 12.72
N HIS A 133 -12.89 3.99 13.32
CA HIS A 133 -13.04 5.30 12.68
C HIS A 133 -11.89 6.27 12.96
N GLN A 134 -10.72 5.77 13.36
CA GLN A 134 -9.53 6.59 13.67
C GLN A 134 -8.87 7.19 12.42
N LYS A 135 -9.53 8.14 11.77
CA LYS A 135 -9.05 8.81 10.56
C LYS A 135 -7.63 9.38 10.68
N LYS A 136 -7.28 9.92 11.86
CA LYS A 136 -5.96 10.47 12.11
C LYS A 136 -4.86 9.41 12.03
N TYR A 137 -5.13 8.20 12.51
CA TYR A 137 -4.18 7.07 12.44
C TYR A 137 -3.81 6.79 10.99
N HIS A 138 -4.79 6.52 10.14
CA HIS A 138 -4.60 6.22 8.72
C HIS A 138 -3.95 7.39 7.97
N PHE A 139 -4.35 8.63 8.25
CA PHE A 139 -3.74 9.81 7.66
C PHE A 139 -2.23 9.90 7.95
N VAL A 140 -1.82 9.64 9.19
CA VAL A 140 -0.39 9.64 9.57
C VAL A 140 0.35 8.50 8.87
N GLN A 141 -0.25 7.31 8.74
CA GLN A 141 0.34 6.20 8.02
C GLN A 141 0.56 6.54 6.53
N SER A 142 -0.41 7.19 5.86
CA SER A 142 -0.23 7.64 4.48
C SER A 142 0.84 8.73 4.35
N CYS A 143 0.96 9.65 5.31
CA CYS A 143 2.08 10.57 5.30
C CYS A 143 3.45 9.85 5.34
N TRP A 144 3.57 8.76 6.10
CA TRP A 144 4.76 7.90 6.06
C TRP A 144 4.86 7.13 4.73
N GLY A 145 3.74 6.63 4.20
CA GLY A 145 3.66 5.97 2.89
C GLY A 145 4.22 6.84 1.75
N MET A 146 3.87 8.14 1.74
CA MET A 146 4.42 9.11 0.80
C MET A 146 5.96 9.19 0.87
N LEU A 147 6.51 9.32 2.08
CA LEU A 147 7.96 9.45 2.26
C LEU A 147 8.71 8.17 1.88
N ILE A 148 8.17 7.02 2.29
CA ILE A 148 8.75 5.70 1.99
C ILE A 148 8.68 5.41 0.49
N GLY A 149 7.56 5.74 -0.15
CA GLY A 149 7.35 5.52 -1.58
C GLY A 149 8.22 6.37 -2.49
N LEU A 150 8.69 7.52 -2.00
CA LEU A 150 9.61 8.37 -2.78
C LEU A 150 10.92 7.64 -3.10
N ILE A 151 11.43 6.82 -2.17
CA ILE A 151 12.70 6.12 -2.34
C ILE A 151 12.69 5.16 -3.55
N PRO A 152 11.77 4.18 -3.65
CA PRO A 152 11.72 3.29 -4.81
C PRO A 152 11.40 4.04 -6.11
N CYS A 153 10.63 5.14 -6.07
CA CYS A 153 10.36 5.95 -7.25
C CYS A 153 11.61 6.68 -7.76
N LEU A 154 12.45 7.22 -6.86
CA LEU A 154 13.75 7.81 -7.22
C LEU A 154 14.69 6.78 -7.82
N ILE A 155 14.80 5.60 -7.22
CA ILE A 155 15.60 4.48 -7.73
C ILE A 155 15.08 4.05 -9.10
N GLY A 156 13.76 3.87 -9.24
CA GLY A 156 13.12 3.49 -10.50
C GLY A 156 13.35 4.50 -11.62
N ALA A 157 13.18 5.79 -11.32
CA ALA A 157 13.46 6.86 -12.28
C ALA A 157 14.93 6.87 -12.71
N GLY A 158 15.87 6.66 -11.78
CA GLY A 158 17.28 6.55 -12.08
C GLY A 158 17.62 5.36 -13.00
N ILE A 159 17.08 4.17 -12.66
CA ILE A 159 17.25 2.96 -13.49
C ILE A 159 16.62 3.15 -14.86
N TYR A 160 15.42 3.71 -14.91
CA TYR A 160 14.72 3.98 -16.17
C TYR A 160 15.54 4.87 -17.09
N THR A 161 16.03 5.99 -16.58
CA THR A 161 16.83 6.93 -17.34
C THR A 161 18.12 6.29 -17.85
N TRP A 162 18.77 5.49 -17.02
CA TRP A 162 20.00 4.78 -17.42
C TRP A 162 19.77 3.74 -18.52
N LEU A 163 18.59 3.09 -18.55
CA LEU A 163 18.29 2.03 -19.52
C LEU A 163 17.70 2.55 -20.84
N PHE A 164 16.94 3.65 -20.81
CA PHE A 164 16.05 4.03 -21.91
C PHE A 164 16.24 5.47 -22.41
N CYS A 165 17.02 6.31 -21.72
CA CYS A 165 17.34 7.67 -22.11
C CYS A 165 18.84 7.85 -22.33
#